data_69c1c993f35749a53c6ee42fcc87a3ca
#
_entry.id   69c1c993f35749a53c6ee42fcc87a3ca
#
_cell.length_a   1.000
_cell.length_b   1.000
_cell.length_c   1.000
_cell.angle_alpha   90.00
_cell.angle_beta   90.00
_cell.angle_gamma   90.00
#
_symmetry.space_group_name_H-M   'P 1'
#
loop_
_entity.id
_entity.type
_entity.pdbx_description
1 polymer ?
#
loop_
_entity_poly.entity_id
_entity_poly.type
_entity_poly.pdbx_seq_one_letter_code
_entity_poly.pdbx_strand_id
1 'polypeptide(L)'
;MGNMGLAIIGLTFILKLLVLPLAYKSYVSMARMKELQPEIESLKEKAGEDKTKLQRDMMALYKQKKVNPAAGCLPIFFQIPIFFSLYKVIYVTIELRQSPFFGWIKDLSMPDTSSLFNLFGALPWAAPPTGSMLHTVFIGMLPILLGVSMWLQQKLNPAPADKAQAQIMAWMPWIFMFMLGSFASGLVVYWITNNTITFAQQYIIMWSHGHRPDIFDNIKATLKKAKAPPKPANSPKAPKK
;
A
#
# COMPACT_ATOMS: atom_id res chain seq x y z
N MET A 1 28.32 -5.09 9.14
CA MET A 1 27.52 -6.16 8.50
C MET A 1 28.06 -6.37 7.10
N GLY A 2 28.36 -7.60 6.67
CA GLY A 2 28.96 -7.87 5.35
C GLY A 2 28.02 -7.74 4.15
N ASN A 3 26.73 -7.40 4.37
CA ASN A 3 25.74 -7.25 3.31
C ASN A 3 24.94 -5.95 3.50
N MET A 4 25.09 -5.02 2.56
CA MET A 4 24.46 -3.70 2.62
C MET A 4 22.94 -3.73 2.54
N GLY A 5 22.36 -4.70 1.85
CA GLY A 5 20.91 -4.87 1.84
C GLY A 5 20.35 -5.26 3.21
N LEU A 6 21.05 -6.12 3.96
CA LEU A 6 20.70 -6.42 5.36
C LEU A 6 20.87 -5.19 6.26
N ALA A 7 21.86 -4.33 5.98
CA ALA A 7 22.02 -3.08 6.70
C ALA A 7 20.83 -2.13 6.47
N ILE A 8 20.33 -2.03 5.24
CA ILE A 8 19.11 -1.25 4.91
C ILE A 8 17.90 -1.82 5.67
N ILE A 9 17.72 -3.13 5.70
CA ILE A 9 16.62 -3.79 6.44
C ILE A 9 16.74 -3.51 7.93
N GLY A 10 17.93 -3.69 8.51
CA GLY A 10 18.19 -3.44 9.92
C GLY A 10 17.96 -1.98 10.32
N LEU A 11 18.44 -1.04 9.51
CA LEU A 11 18.20 0.39 9.72
C LEU A 11 16.69 0.71 9.66
N THR A 12 15.98 0.14 8.68
CA THR A 12 14.54 0.31 8.56
C THR A 12 13.82 -0.18 9.81
N PHE A 13 14.22 -1.33 10.34
CA PHE A 13 13.65 -1.91 11.56
C PHE A 13 13.90 -1.00 12.77
N ILE A 14 15.11 -0.48 12.96
CA ILE A 14 15.45 0.46 14.04
C ILE A 14 14.61 1.72 13.96
N LEU A 15 14.52 2.33 12.76
CA LEU A 15 13.70 3.54 12.54
C LEU A 15 12.22 3.28 12.85
N LYS A 16 11.70 2.12 12.46
CA LYS A 16 10.32 1.72 12.77
C LYS A 16 10.06 1.51 14.25
N LEU A 17 11.04 0.99 15.00
CA LEU A 17 10.95 0.87 16.45
C LEU A 17 10.94 2.23 17.14
N LEU A 18 11.79 3.16 16.69
CA LEU A 18 11.85 4.52 17.25
C LEU A 18 10.53 5.29 17.04
N VAL A 19 9.89 5.12 15.89
CA VAL A 19 8.63 5.79 15.55
C VAL A 19 7.40 5.01 16.05
N LEU A 20 7.58 3.79 16.57
CA LEU A 20 6.49 2.91 17.01
C LEU A 20 5.51 3.56 18.01
N PRO A 21 5.93 4.30 19.07
CA PRO A 21 4.98 4.90 20.02
C PRO A 21 4.03 5.91 19.36
N LEU A 22 4.50 6.61 18.32
CA LEU A 22 3.68 7.54 17.56
C LEU A 22 2.77 6.79 16.57
N ALA A 23 3.32 5.80 15.86
CA ALA A 23 2.59 4.94 14.95
C ALA A 23 1.47 4.17 15.67
N TYR A 24 1.70 3.72 16.90
CA TYR A 24 0.71 3.04 17.73
C TYR A 24 -0.57 3.87 17.90
N LYS A 25 -0.46 5.14 18.28
CA LYS A 25 -1.62 6.03 18.43
C LYS A 25 -2.38 6.20 17.12
N SER A 26 -1.66 6.28 16.01
CA SER A 26 -2.24 6.35 14.67
C SER A 26 -3.01 5.08 14.32
N TYR A 27 -2.41 3.91 14.51
CA TYR A 27 -3.03 2.62 14.16
C TYR A 27 -4.25 2.30 15.04
N VAL A 28 -4.23 2.66 16.33
CA VAL A 28 -5.41 2.56 17.21
C VAL A 28 -6.54 3.45 16.71
N SER A 29 -6.24 4.69 16.29
CA SER A 29 -7.24 5.58 15.69
C SER A 29 -7.81 5.01 14.39
N MET A 30 -6.96 4.43 13.53
CA MET A 30 -7.39 3.77 12.29
C MET A 30 -8.27 2.54 12.56
N ALA A 31 -7.95 1.76 13.59
CA ALA A 31 -8.78 0.62 14.01
C ALA A 31 -10.19 1.08 14.39
N ARG A 32 -10.29 2.14 15.22
CA ARG A 32 -11.58 2.74 15.58
C ARG A 32 -12.34 3.32 14.38
N MET A 33 -11.63 3.93 13.43
CA MET A 33 -12.27 4.41 12.19
C MET A 33 -12.84 3.26 11.37
N LYS A 34 -12.19 2.11 11.38
CA LYS A 34 -12.68 0.91 10.67
C LYS A 34 -13.98 0.37 11.28
N GLU A 35 -14.17 0.48 12.61
CA GLU A 35 -15.43 0.16 13.28
C GLU A 35 -16.58 1.04 12.83
N LEU A 36 -16.30 2.30 12.52
CA LEU A 36 -17.31 3.25 12.08
C LEU A 36 -17.72 3.10 10.61
N GLN A 37 -17.10 2.20 9.87
CA GLN A 37 -17.43 1.96 8.45
C GLN A 37 -18.92 1.71 8.19
N PRO A 38 -19.64 0.85 8.96
CA PRO A 38 -21.06 0.62 8.73
C PRO A 38 -21.90 1.89 9.00
N GLU A 39 -21.53 2.71 9.99
CA GLU A 39 -22.20 3.98 10.25
C GLU A 39 -21.95 4.96 9.09
N ILE A 40 -20.72 5.02 8.56
CA ILE A 40 -20.35 5.84 7.40
C ILE A 40 -21.11 5.39 6.14
N GLU A 41 -21.26 4.09 5.92
CA GLU A 41 -22.05 3.57 4.79
C GLU A 41 -23.52 4.00 4.89
N SER A 42 -24.12 3.95 6.08
CA SER A 42 -25.48 4.43 6.31
C SER A 42 -25.63 5.94 6.09
N LEU A 43 -24.64 6.74 6.48
CA LEU A 43 -24.61 8.18 6.19
C LEU A 43 -24.51 8.45 4.69
N LYS A 44 -23.72 7.65 3.98
CA LYS A 44 -23.57 7.75 2.52
C LYS A 44 -24.87 7.45 1.78
N GLU A 45 -25.64 6.43 2.23
CA GLU A 45 -26.94 6.12 1.68
C GLU A 45 -27.96 7.25 1.92
N LYS A 46 -27.94 7.86 3.13
CA LYS A 46 -28.82 8.97 3.51
C LYS A 46 -28.48 10.28 2.79
N ALA A 47 -27.19 10.52 2.53
CA ALA A 47 -26.74 11.74 1.86
C ALA A 47 -26.97 11.70 0.33
N GLY A 48 -27.06 10.48 -0.27
CA GLY A 48 -27.24 10.31 -1.71
C GLY A 48 -26.12 10.95 -2.52
N GLU A 49 -26.44 11.94 -3.34
CA GLU A 49 -25.46 12.66 -4.18
C GLU A 49 -24.87 13.91 -3.51
N ASP A 50 -25.42 14.33 -2.37
CA ASP A 50 -24.94 15.52 -1.66
C ASP A 50 -23.64 15.24 -0.90
N LYS A 51 -22.52 15.50 -1.57
CA LYS A 51 -21.17 15.32 -1.00
C LYS A 51 -20.90 16.26 0.18
N THR A 52 -21.46 17.46 0.19
CA THR A 52 -21.26 18.46 1.25
C THR A 52 -21.93 18.00 2.54
N LYS A 53 -23.15 17.51 2.43
CA LYS A 53 -23.89 16.91 3.55
C LYS A 53 -23.16 15.70 4.10
N LEU A 54 -22.72 14.76 3.23
CA LEU A 54 -21.98 13.60 3.64
C LEU A 54 -20.71 13.97 4.43
N GLN A 55 -19.94 14.93 3.94
CA GLN A 55 -18.70 15.36 4.59
C GLN A 55 -18.98 15.99 5.96
N ARG A 56 -20.05 16.80 6.08
CA ARG A 56 -20.47 17.41 7.34
C ARG A 56 -20.90 16.35 8.36
N ASP A 57 -21.74 15.41 7.94
CA ASP A 57 -22.27 14.35 8.79
C ASP A 57 -21.15 13.40 9.25
N MET A 58 -20.20 13.06 8.37
CA MET A 58 -19.01 12.30 8.72
C MET A 58 -18.14 13.03 9.76
N MET A 59 -17.92 14.33 9.60
CA MET A 59 -17.13 15.10 10.55
C MET A 59 -17.83 15.18 11.92
N ALA A 60 -19.17 15.29 11.94
CA ALA A 60 -19.97 15.23 13.17
C ALA A 60 -19.84 13.84 13.84
N LEU A 61 -19.92 12.75 13.08
CA LEU A 61 -19.74 11.39 13.56
C LEU A 61 -18.35 11.21 14.20
N TYR A 62 -17.28 11.65 13.53
CA TYR A 62 -15.91 11.54 14.06
C TYR A 62 -15.74 12.34 15.37
N LYS A 63 -16.33 13.52 15.46
CA LYS A 63 -16.32 14.31 16.70
C LYS A 63 -17.09 13.61 17.83
N GLN A 64 -18.26 13.07 17.54
CA GLN A 64 -19.09 12.35 18.51
C GLN A 64 -18.37 11.10 19.05
N LYS A 65 -17.71 10.35 18.18
CA LYS A 65 -16.98 9.12 18.54
C LYS A 65 -15.55 9.40 19.04
N LYS A 66 -15.13 10.68 19.11
CA LYS A 66 -13.77 11.10 19.52
C LYS A 66 -12.65 10.45 18.72
N VAL A 67 -12.86 10.26 17.41
CA VAL A 67 -11.89 9.70 16.48
C VAL A 67 -11.33 10.81 15.60
N ASN A 68 -10.00 10.85 15.44
CA ASN A 68 -9.34 11.84 14.60
C ASN A 68 -8.99 11.24 13.22
N PRO A 69 -9.65 11.66 12.13
CA PRO A 69 -9.35 11.15 10.78
C PRO A 69 -7.93 11.54 10.31
N ALA A 70 -7.38 12.64 10.80
CA ALA A 70 -6.02 13.05 10.45
C ALA A 70 -4.93 12.12 11.05
N ALA A 71 -5.27 11.30 12.05
CA ALA A 71 -4.32 10.34 12.60
C ALA A 71 -3.87 9.31 11.56
N GLY A 72 -4.71 8.98 10.57
CA GLY A 72 -4.37 8.05 9.49
C GLY A 72 -3.28 8.55 8.54
N CYS A 73 -3.13 9.85 8.36
CA CYS A 73 -2.10 10.43 7.48
C CYS A 73 -0.80 10.78 8.23
N LEU A 74 -0.81 10.76 9.58
CA LEU A 74 0.35 11.13 10.39
C LEU A 74 1.64 10.34 10.04
N PRO A 75 1.60 9.01 9.80
CA PRO A 75 2.79 8.26 9.41
C PRO A 75 3.45 8.77 8.12
N ILE A 76 2.69 9.35 7.19
CA ILE A 76 3.19 9.86 5.92
C ILE A 76 4.13 11.05 6.15
N PHE A 77 3.81 11.96 7.08
CA PHE A 77 4.63 13.11 7.39
C PHE A 77 6.03 12.71 7.90
N PHE A 78 6.12 11.63 8.67
CA PHE A 78 7.41 11.10 9.12
C PHE A 78 8.11 10.28 8.04
N GLN A 79 7.35 9.68 7.15
CA GLN A 79 7.90 8.88 6.06
C GLN A 79 8.65 9.73 5.03
N ILE A 80 8.18 10.97 4.74
CA ILE A 80 8.76 11.85 3.72
C ILE A 80 10.23 12.20 4.04
N PRO A 81 10.59 12.73 5.23
CA PRO A 81 11.99 13.00 5.56
C PRO A 81 12.88 11.75 5.54
N ILE A 82 12.36 10.62 6.03
CA ILE A 82 13.09 9.34 6.02
C ILE A 82 13.37 8.90 4.58
N PHE A 83 12.38 9.00 3.71
CA PHE A 83 12.51 8.66 2.30
C PHE A 83 13.59 9.51 1.61
N PHE A 84 13.53 10.84 1.75
CA PHE A 84 14.52 11.74 1.12
C PHE A 84 15.93 11.51 1.67
N SER A 85 16.07 11.24 2.96
CA SER A 85 17.37 10.95 3.59
C SER A 85 17.95 9.66 3.01
N LEU A 86 17.15 8.59 2.95
CA LEU A 86 17.59 7.31 2.39
C LEU A 86 17.85 7.38 0.89
N TYR A 87 16.99 8.07 0.14
CA TYR A 87 17.23 8.35 -1.27
C TYR A 87 18.62 8.97 -1.48
N LYS A 88 18.93 10.03 -0.72
CA LYS A 88 20.23 10.68 -0.80
C LYS A 88 21.38 9.74 -0.42
N VAL A 89 21.24 8.99 0.66
CA VAL A 89 22.26 8.03 1.10
C VAL A 89 22.51 6.98 0.01
N ILE A 90 21.48 6.35 -0.54
CA ILE A 90 21.62 5.28 -1.52
C ILE A 90 22.33 5.76 -2.80
N TYR A 91 22.09 7.00 -3.24
CA TYR A 91 22.71 7.53 -4.45
C TYR A 91 24.11 8.14 -4.21
N VAL A 92 24.42 8.57 -2.99
CA VAL A 92 25.72 9.21 -2.68
C VAL A 92 26.73 8.24 -2.10
N THR A 93 26.28 7.19 -1.40
CA THR A 93 27.15 6.23 -0.71
C THR A 93 27.85 5.32 -1.71
N ILE A 94 29.17 5.38 -1.74
CA ILE A 94 30.02 4.60 -2.65
C ILE A 94 29.94 3.11 -2.33
N GLU A 95 29.81 2.76 -1.06
CA GLU A 95 29.74 1.37 -0.56
C GLU A 95 28.52 0.61 -1.07
N LEU A 96 27.47 1.30 -1.55
CA LEU A 96 26.28 0.66 -2.13
C LEU A 96 26.48 0.30 -3.59
N ARG A 97 27.48 0.90 -4.26
CA ARG A 97 27.81 0.60 -5.65
C ARG A 97 28.40 -0.81 -5.75
N GLN A 98 27.85 -1.59 -6.68
CA GLN A 98 28.24 -2.99 -6.91
C GLN A 98 28.12 -3.86 -5.63
N SER A 99 27.32 -3.42 -4.66
CA SER A 99 27.05 -4.16 -3.45
C SER A 99 25.91 -5.15 -3.70
N PRO A 100 26.17 -6.48 -3.65
CA PRO A 100 25.14 -7.48 -3.88
C PRO A 100 24.25 -7.63 -2.65
N PHE A 101 22.99 -8.02 -2.92
CA PHE A 101 22.06 -8.45 -1.89
C PHE A 101 21.85 -9.96 -1.95
N PHE A 102 20.64 -10.43 -2.23
CA PHE A 102 20.32 -11.84 -2.43
C PHE A 102 19.79 -12.10 -3.84
N GLY A 103 19.99 -13.35 -4.30
CA GLY A 103 19.46 -13.82 -5.57
C GLY A 103 20.03 -13.05 -6.76
N TRP A 104 19.16 -12.42 -7.54
CA TRP A 104 19.51 -11.71 -8.77
C TRP A 104 19.99 -10.26 -8.56
N ILE A 105 19.86 -9.72 -7.34
CA ILE A 105 20.23 -8.33 -7.03
C ILE A 105 21.74 -8.27 -6.82
N LYS A 106 22.47 -7.86 -7.85
CA LYS A 106 23.93 -7.76 -7.84
C LYS A 106 24.45 -6.37 -7.48
N ASP A 107 23.61 -5.35 -7.62
CA ASP A 107 23.97 -3.96 -7.32
C ASP A 107 22.75 -3.22 -6.74
N LEU A 108 22.88 -2.79 -5.48
CA LEU A 108 21.84 -2.06 -4.77
C LEU A 108 21.67 -0.61 -5.25
N SER A 109 22.68 -0.05 -5.93
CA SER A 109 22.63 1.31 -6.47
C SER A 109 21.96 1.40 -7.83
N MET A 110 21.75 0.27 -8.50
CA MET A 110 21.14 0.18 -9.83
C MET A 110 19.69 -0.26 -9.75
N PRO A 111 18.85 0.06 -10.75
CA PRO A 111 17.51 -0.51 -10.87
C PRO A 111 17.54 -2.03 -10.96
N ASP A 112 16.39 -2.65 -10.69
CA ASP A 112 16.23 -4.10 -10.80
C ASP A 112 16.50 -4.56 -12.24
N THR A 113 17.41 -5.50 -12.40
CA THR A 113 17.79 -6.07 -13.71
C THR A 113 16.93 -7.27 -14.12
N SER A 114 16.09 -7.78 -13.19
CA SER A 114 15.14 -8.84 -13.53
C SER A 114 14.00 -8.29 -14.41
N SER A 115 13.39 -9.13 -15.23
CA SER A 115 12.29 -8.70 -16.09
C SER A 115 11.29 -9.84 -16.32
N LEU A 116 10.01 -9.48 -16.35
CA LEU A 116 8.95 -10.39 -16.74
C LEU A 116 9.09 -10.86 -18.20
N PHE A 117 9.80 -10.10 -19.04
CA PHE A 117 10.03 -10.42 -20.45
C PHE A 117 10.69 -11.80 -20.66
N ASN A 118 11.64 -12.15 -19.80
CA ASN A 118 12.32 -13.45 -19.83
C ASN A 118 11.91 -14.36 -18.66
N LEU A 119 10.73 -14.12 -18.06
CA LEU A 119 10.23 -14.80 -16.86
C LEU A 119 11.30 -14.86 -15.76
N PHE A 120 11.92 -13.71 -15.48
CA PHE A 120 12.97 -13.55 -14.47
C PHE A 120 14.19 -14.45 -14.66
N GLY A 121 14.54 -14.72 -15.91
CA GLY A 121 15.68 -15.57 -16.30
C GLY A 121 15.36 -17.03 -16.55
N ALA A 122 14.08 -17.44 -16.51
CA ALA A 122 13.66 -18.81 -16.87
C ALA A 122 13.69 -19.06 -18.38
N LEU A 123 13.66 -18.02 -19.20
CA LEU A 123 13.70 -18.10 -20.66
C LEU A 123 15.10 -17.76 -21.19
N PRO A 124 15.53 -18.34 -22.34
CA PRO A 124 16.91 -18.28 -22.82
C PRO A 124 17.35 -16.92 -23.40
N TRP A 125 16.43 -15.96 -23.55
CA TRP A 125 16.77 -14.64 -24.08
C TRP A 125 17.07 -13.62 -23.00
N ALA A 126 17.85 -12.61 -23.36
CA ALA A 126 18.25 -11.56 -22.43
C ALA A 126 17.08 -10.65 -22.00
N ALA A 127 17.11 -10.18 -20.75
CA ALA A 127 16.20 -9.14 -20.30
C ALA A 127 16.44 -7.85 -21.10
N PRO A 128 15.38 -7.01 -21.32
CA PRO A 128 15.54 -5.72 -21.94
C PRO A 128 16.50 -4.84 -21.13
N PRO A 129 17.29 -3.96 -21.77
CA PRO A 129 18.19 -3.06 -21.05
C PRO A 129 17.43 -2.16 -20.07
N THR A 130 17.99 -1.97 -18.88
CA THR A 130 17.43 -1.05 -17.87
C THR A 130 17.30 0.35 -18.47
N GLY A 131 16.14 1.00 -18.25
CA GLY A 131 15.81 2.30 -18.84
C GLY A 131 15.16 2.25 -20.22
N SER A 132 15.04 1.07 -20.86
CA SER A 132 14.26 0.92 -22.09
C SER A 132 12.75 0.90 -21.79
N MET A 133 11.95 1.30 -22.80
CA MET A 133 10.48 1.23 -22.69
C MET A 133 9.98 -0.20 -22.44
N LEU A 134 10.63 -1.18 -23.06
CA LEU A 134 10.34 -2.60 -22.85
C LEU A 134 10.60 -3.04 -21.40
N HIS A 135 11.69 -2.57 -20.79
CA HIS A 135 11.97 -2.86 -19.38
C HIS A 135 10.93 -2.21 -18.44
N THR A 136 10.44 -1.03 -18.78
CA THR A 136 9.38 -0.38 -18.01
C THR A 136 8.03 -1.12 -18.13
N VAL A 137 7.71 -1.67 -19.29
CA VAL A 137 6.48 -2.45 -19.51
C VAL A 137 6.57 -3.83 -18.86
N PHE A 138 7.71 -4.52 -19.05
CA PHE A 138 7.98 -5.84 -18.49
C PHE A 138 8.82 -5.71 -17.21
N ILE A 139 8.22 -5.09 -16.21
CA ILE A 139 8.85 -4.78 -14.92
C ILE A 139 9.55 -5.97 -14.26
N GLY A 140 10.49 -5.65 -13.37
CA GLY A 140 11.23 -6.62 -12.57
C GLY A 140 10.48 -7.19 -11.38
N MET A 141 11.09 -8.14 -10.70
CA MET A 141 10.55 -8.81 -9.52
C MET A 141 10.40 -7.84 -8.34
N LEU A 142 11.40 -6.97 -8.09
CA LEU A 142 11.34 -6.02 -6.97
C LEU A 142 10.18 -5.03 -7.10
N PRO A 143 9.93 -4.38 -8.25
CA PRO A 143 8.75 -3.54 -8.43
C PRO A 143 7.43 -4.29 -8.21
N ILE A 144 7.33 -5.55 -8.65
CA ILE A 144 6.13 -6.37 -8.41
C ILE A 144 5.94 -6.60 -6.91
N LEU A 145 6.99 -7.00 -6.20
CA LEU A 145 6.95 -7.17 -4.73
C LEU A 145 6.58 -5.87 -4.03
N LEU A 146 7.07 -4.72 -4.51
CA LEU A 146 6.69 -3.41 -4.01
C LEU A 146 5.19 -3.17 -4.17
N GLY A 147 4.65 -3.35 -5.37
CA GLY A 147 3.21 -3.18 -5.65
C GLY A 147 2.34 -4.08 -4.75
N VAL A 148 2.72 -5.34 -4.61
CA VAL A 148 2.03 -6.31 -3.73
C VAL A 148 2.11 -5.87 -2.27
N SER A 149 3.29 -5.44 -1.78
CA SER A 149 3.46 -4.98 -0.40
C SER A 149 2.61 -3.74 -0.10
N MET A 150 2.54 -2.79 -1.03
CA MET A 150 1.69 -1.59 -0.93
C MET A 150 0.21 -1.95 -0.96
N TRP A 151 -0.19 -2.87 -1.83
CA TRP A 151 -1.57 -3.35 -1.91
C TRP A 151 -2.01 -4.03 -0.61
N LEU A 152 -1.17 -4.90 -0.02
CA LEU A 152 -1.43 -5.53 1.26
C LEU A 152 -1.57 -4.49 2.38
N GLN A 153 -0.64 -3.53 2.44
CA GLN A 153 -0.66 -2.42 3.39
C GLN A 153 -1.96 -1.62 3.30
N GLN A 154 -2.43 -1.35 2.08
CA GLN A 154 -3.65 -0.59 1.84
C GLN A 154 -4.91 -1.31 2.33
N LYS A 155 -4.94 -2.65 2.33
CA LYS A 155 -6.08 -3.44 2.83
C LYS A 155 -6.33 -3.28 4.33
N LEU A 156 -5.33 -2.87 5.09
CA LEU A 156 -5.48 -2.57 6.51
C LEU A 156 -6.07 -1.18 6.78
N ASN A 157 -5.99 -0.27 5.82
CA ASN A 157 -6.52 1.09 5.97
C ASN A 157 -8.05 1.12 5.87
N PRO A 158 -8.73 2.04 6.57
CA PRO A 158 -10.17 2.24 6.41
C PRO A 158 -10.49 2.69 4.96
N ALA A 159 -11.61 2.21 4.44
CA ALA A 159 -12.03 2.58 3.09
C ALA A 159 -12.46 4.06 3.04
N PRO A 160 -12.07 4.81 2.00
CA PRO A 160 -12.53 6.17 1.80
C PRO A 160 -14.05 6.22 1.56
N ALA A 161 -14.71 7.25 2.07
CA ALA A 161 -16.14 7.45 1.86
C ALA A 161 -16.44 7.93 0.42
N ASP A 162 -15.57 8.75 -0.17
CA ASP A 162 -15.70 9.21 -1.54
C ASP A 162 -15.25 8.13 -2.54
N LYS A 163 -16.10 7.88 -3.57
CA LYS A 163 -15.84 6.86 -4.60
C LYS A 163 -14.60 7.19 -5.44
N ALA A 164 -14.38 8.47 -5.77
CA ALA A 164 -13.23 8.89 -6.56
C ALA A 164 -11.93 8.69 -5.77
N GLN A 165 -11.92 9.06 -4.50
CA GLN A 165 -10.78 8.82 -3.60
C GLN A 165 -10.49 7.31 -3.45
N ALA A 166 -11.52 6.48 -3.31
CA ALA A 166 -11.37 5.02 -3.24
C ALA A 166 -10.74 4.46 -4.52
N GLN A 167 -11.13 4.97 -5.68
CA GLN A 167 -10.57 4.57 -6.98
C GLN A 167 -9.11 4.99 -7.12
N ILE A 168 -8.77 6.23 -6.77
CA ILE A 168 -7.38 6.72 -6.77
C ILE A 168 -6.51 5.85 -5.86
N MET A 169 -6.97 5.59 -4.64
CA MET A 169 -6.25 4.73 -3.70
C MET A 169 -6.06 3.30 -4.23
N ALA A 170 -7.06 2.72 -4.89
CA ALA A 170 -6.96 1.37 -5.44
C ALA A 170 -5.89 1.25 -6.55
N TRP A 171 -5.68 2.32 -7.34
CA TRP A 171 -4.69 2.36 -8.40
C TRP A 171 -3.29 2.75 -7.91
N MET A 172 -3.19 3.43 -6.77
CA MET A 172 -1.94 3.97 -6.24
C MET A 172 -0.80 2.93 -6.13
N PRO A 173 -1.00 1.70 -5.58
CA PRO A 173 0.07 0.70 -5.50
C PRO A 173 0.67 0.36 -6.87
N TRP A 174 -0.18 0.28 -7.90
CA TRP A 174 0.22 -0.07 -9.26
C TRP A 174 0.97 1.08 -9.93
N ILE A 175 0.51 2.32 -9.74
CA ILE A 175 1.21 3.52 -10.23
C ILE A 175 2.61 3.61 -9.60
N PHE A 176 2.71 3.43 -8.27
CA PHE A 176 3.99 3.44 -7.57
C PHE A 176 4.90 2.30 -7.99
N MET A 177 4.35 1.13 -8.28
CA MET A 177 5.10 -0.02 -8.79
C MET A 177 5.87 0.34 -10.08
N PHE A 178 5.19 0.96 -11.05
CA PHE A 178 5.82 1.39 -12.28
C PHE A 178 6.77 2.58 -12.09
N MET A 179 6.36 3.57 -11.30
CA MET A 179 7.15 4.77 -11.06
C MET A 179 8.45 4.45 -10.31
N LEU A 180 8.37 3.66 -9.23
CA LEU A 180 9.53 3.32 -8.41
C LEU A 180 10.34 2.13 -8.96
N GLY A 181 9.83 1.42 -9.97
CA GLY A 181 10.56 0.36 -10.65
C GLY A 181 11.85 0.82 -11.33
N SER A 182 11.94 2.10 -11.67
CA SER A 182 13.14 2.72 -12.27
C SER A 182 14.17 3.19 -11.23
N PHE A 183 13.86 3.10 -9.94
CA PHE A 183 14.76 3.53 -8.88
C PHE A 183 15.75 2.42 -8.50
N ALA A 184 16.82 2.84 -7.79
CA ALA A 184 17.83 1.91 -7.27
C ALA A 184 17.20 0.78 -6.44
N SER A 185 17.66 -0.46 -6.66
CA SER A 185 17.16 -1.66 -5.97
C SER A 185 17.18 -1.52 -4.45
N GLY A 186 18.20 -0.87 -3.88
CA GLY A 186 18.28 -0.60 -2.45
C GLY A 186 17.13 0.25 -1.91
N LEU A 187 16.64 1.21 -2.69
CA LEU A 187 15.49 2.03 -2.32
C LEU A 187 14.19 1.23 -2.38
N VAL A 188 14.05 0.36 -3.37
CA VAL A 188 12.89 -0.53 -3.50
C VAL A 188 12.87 -1.56 -2.38
N VAL A 189 14.02 -2.16 -2.04
CA VAL A 189 14.17 -3.07 -0.88
C VAL A 189 13.77 -2.37 0.42
N TYR A 190 14.25 -1.14 0.64
CA TYR A 190 13.81 -0.32 1.78
C TYR A 190 12.29 -0.20 1.82
N TRP A 191 11.67 0.16 0.69
CA TRP A 191 10.22 0.39 0.64
C TRP A 191 9.40 -0.88 0.90
N ILE A 192 9.80 -2.02 0.32
CA ILE A 192 9.17 -3.32 0.58
C ILE A 192 9.29 -3.67 2.07
N THR A 193 10.48 -3.51 2.65
CA THR A 193 10.74 -3.76 4.07
C THR A 193 9.90 -2.86 4.96
N ASN A 194 9.85 -1.56 4.63
CA ASN A 194 9.06 -0.56 5.33
C ASN A 194 7.56 -0.92 5.32
N ASN A 195 7.01 -1.31 4.17
CA ASN A 195 5.61 -1.71 4.04
C ASN A 195 5.32 -3.00 4.81
N THR A 196 6.22 -3.98 4.74
CA THR A 196 6.08 -5.27 5.44
C THR A 196 6.07 -5.08 6.96
N ILE A 197 7.02 -4.31 7.50
CA ILE A 197 7.07 -4.01 8.93
C ILE A 197 5.82 -3.20 9.34
N THR A 198 5.43 -2.20 8.56
CA THR A 198 4.23 -1.39 8.83
C THR A 198 2.98 -2.26 8.84
N PHE A 199 2.84 -3.15 7.86
CA PHE A 199 1.74 -4.11 7.80
C PHE A 199 1.69 -4.99 9.06
N ALA A 200 2.83 -5.56 9.46
CA ALA A 200 2.92 -6.41 10.65
C ALA A 200 2.58 -5.62 11.94
N GLN A 201 3.13 -4.42 12.10
CA GLN A 201 2.84 -3.55 13.24
C GLN A 201 1.36 -3.17 13.30
N GLN A 202 0.79 -2.72 12.20
CA GLN A 202 -0.62 -2.33 12.11
C GLN A 202 -1.54 -3.53 12.36
N TYR A 203 -1.24 -4.68 11.77
CA TYR A 203 -2.00 -5.92 11.97
C TYR A 203 -2.01 -6.35 13.44
N ILE A 204 -0.84 -6.41 14.09
CA ILE A 204 -0.70 -6.80 15.50
C ILE A 204 -1.46 -5.82 16.41
N ILE A 205 -1.33 -4.52 16.17
CA ILE A 205 -2.00 -3.49 16.97
C ILE A 205 -3.52 -3.57 16.80
N MET A 206 -4.01 -3.74 15.59
CA MET A 206 -5.44 -3.90 15.33
C MET A 206 -5.98 -5.17 16.00
N TRP A 207 -5.25 -6.28 15.90
CA TRP A 207 -5.62 -7.54 16.52
C TRP A 207 -5.66 -7.44 18.05
N SER A 208 -4.67 -6.80 18.68
CA SER A 208 -4.63 -6.59 20.15
C SER A 208 -5.78 -5.72 20.67
N HIS A 209 -6.40 -4.91 19.82
CA HIS A 209 -7.58 -4.10 20.15
C HIS A 209 -8.91 -4.77 19.75
N GLY A 210 -8.90 -6.07 19.51
CA GLY A 210 -10.10 -6.85 19.20
C GLY A 210 -10.56 -6.81 17.74
N HIS A 211 -9.84 -6.08 16.88
CA HIS A 211 -10.16 -5.97 15.45
C HIS A 211 -9.29 -6.92 14.64
N ARG A 212 -9.86 -8.04 14.22
CA ARG A 212 -9.21 -8.92 13.26
C ARG A 212 -9.40 -8.34 11.85
N PRO A 213 -8.34 -7.85 11.19
CA PRO A 213 -8.47 -7.38 9.83
C PRO A 213 -8.75 -8.56 8.91
N ASP A 214 -9.96 -8.60 8.34
CA ASP A 214 -10.38 -9.65 7.40
C ASP A 214 -9.82 -9.37 5.99
N ILE A 215 -8.51 -9.55 5.85
CA ILE A 215 -7.78 -9.32 4.58
C ILE A 215 -8.30 -10.26 3.50
N PHE A 216 -8.61 -11.52 3.88
CA PHE A 216 -9.03 -12.57 2.96
C PHE A 216 -10.54 -12.56 2.65
N ASP A 217 -11.39 -12.09 3.55
CA ASP A 217 -12.82 -12.02 3.30
C ASP A 217 -13.17 -10.94 2.27
N ASN A 218 -12.42 -9.83 2.24
CA ASN A 218 -12.53 -8.86 1.16
C ASN A 218 -12.12 -9.44 -0.20
N ILE A 219 -11.11 -10.32 -0.25
CA ILE A 219 -10.70 -11.02 -1.47
C ILE A 219 -11.78 -12.03 -1.87
N LYS A 220 -12.31 -12.81 -0.93
CA LYS A 220 -13.41 -13.75 -1.17
C LYS A 220 -14.68 -13.04 -1.63
N ALA A 221 -15.02 -11.89 -1.05
CA ALA A 221 -16.17 -11.08 -1.45
C ALA A 221 -16.00 -10.52 -2.87
N THR A 222 -14.80 -10.09 -3.24
CA THR A 222 -14.49 -9.61 -4.59
C THR A 222 -14.57 -10.75 -5.61
N LEU A 223 -14.03 -11.91 -5.28
CA LEU A 223 -14.12 -13.11 -6.13
C LEU A 223 -15.56 -13.65 -6.24
N LYS A 224 -16.35 -13.54 -5.17
CA LYS A 224 -17.77 -13.94 -5.17
C LYS A 224 -18.62 -12.97 -6.00
N LYS A 225 -18.33 -11.65 -5.97
CA LYS A 225 -18.95 -10.67 -6.85
C LYS A 225 -18.59 -10.86 -8.34
N ALA A 226 -17.36 -11.24 -8.62
CA ALA A 226 -16.91 -11.54 -9.99
C ALA A 226 -17.54 -12.82 -10.57
N LYS A 227 -17.92 -13.78 -9.69
CA LYS A 227 -18.60 -15.03 -10.08
C LYS A 227 -20.13 -14.93 -10.06
N ALA A 228 -20.71 -13.87 -9.53
CA ALA A 228 -22.17 -13.70 -9.54
C ALA A 228 -22.65 -13.34 -10.97
N PRO A 229 -23.64 -14.04 -11.52
CA PRO A 229 -24.20 -13.69 -12.82
C PRO A 229 -24.77 -12.25 -12.78
N PRO A 230 -24.71 -11.51 -13.90
CA PRO A 230 -25.24 -10.15 -13.96
C PRO A 230 -26.71 -10.18 -13.56
N LYS A 231 -27.11 -9.33 -12.60
CA LYS A 231 -28.52 -9.15 -12.23
C LYS A 231 -29.31 -8.85 -13.50
N PRO A 232 -30.41 -9.58 -13.80
CA PRO A 232 -31.24 -9.27 -14.95
C PRO A 232 -31.74 -7.81 -14.85
N ALA A 233 -31.49 -7.06 -15.91
CA ALA A 233 -31.97 -5.70 -16.03
C ALA A 233 -33.48 -5.71 -15.98
N ASN A 234 -34.05 -4.98 -15.02
CA ASN A 234 -35.44 -4.50 -14.93
C ASN A 234 -36.53 -5.36 -15.54
N SER A 235 -37.22 -6.13 -14.69
CA SER A 235 -38.62 -6.45 -14.97
C SER A 235 -39.46 -5.18 -14.80
N PRO A 236 -40.36 -4.83 -15.75
CA PRO A 236 -41.25 -3.68 -15.61
C PRO A 236 -42.16 -3.88 -14.39
N LYS A 237 -42.28 -2.85 -13.54
CA LYS A 237 -43.28 -2.84 -12.47
C LYS A 237 -44.68 -2.97 -13.09
N ALA A 238 -45.39 -4.05 -12.74
CA ALA A 238 -46.79 -4.20 -13.09
C ALA A 238 -47.63 -3.03 -12.55
N PRO A 239 -48.60 -2.49 -13.32
CA PRO A 239 -49.44 -1.40 -12.87
C PRO A 239 -50.35 -1.87 -11.73
N LYS A 240 -50.31 -1.10 -10.63
CA LYS A 240 -51.29 -1.26 -9.53
C LYS A 240 -52.69 -0.93 -10.07
N LYS A 241 -53.59 -1.90 -10.02
CA LYS A 241 -55.05 -1.68 -10.08
C LYS A 241 -55.55 -1.12 -8.76
#